data_2d93c9937248069730f0aeea88cba0d8
#
_entry.id   2d93c9937248069730f0aeea88cba0d8
#
_cell.length_a   1.000
_cell.length_b   1.000
_cell.length_c   1.000
_cell.angle_alpha   90.00
_cell.angle_beta   90.00
_cell.angle_gamma   90.00
#
_symmetry.space_group_name_H-M   'P 1'
#
loop_
_entity.id
_entity.type
_entity.pdbx_description
1 polymer ?
#
loop_
_entity_poly.entity_id
_entity_poly.type
_entity_poly.pdbx_seq_one_letter_code
_entity_poly.pdbx_strand_id
1 'polypeptide(L)'
;MGNGTHLGKVRGLGSSKHGSQHWLQQRLTALANVLLVGFLFVSLVRLPLGDHGAVHRWAANPTVALALILMTVSIFWHLRLGLQVLIEDYVHGEATRLLSLVLLNFYAIGGAAYGIFAIVRIVLAPAALGPGGM
;
A
#
# COMPACT_ATOMS: atom_id res chain seq x y z
N MET A 1 30.61 22.36 -11.50
CA MET A 1 31.55 23.43 -11.21
C MET A 1 31.78 23.46 -9.70
N GLY A 2 33.04 23.43 -9.20
CA GLY A 2 33.35 23.80 -7.83
C GLY A 2 33.57 22.69 -6.79
N ASN A 3 33.69 21.42 -7.11
CA ASN A 3 33.91 20.36 -6.12
C ASN A 3 35.40 20.01 -5.83
N GLY A 4 36.34 20.81 -6.32
CA GLY A 4 37.76 20.54 -6.17
C GLY A 4 38.39 21.04 -4.87
N THR A 5 37.75 21.88 -4.09
CA THR A 5 38.32 22.44 -2.84
C THR A 5 37.78 21.66 -1.64
N HIS A 6 38.63 21.53 -0.57
CA HIS A 6 38.20 20.93 0.69
C HIS A 6 36.96 21.62 1.26
N LEU A 7 36.85 22.95 1.10
CA LEU A 7 35.71 23.75 1.52
C LEU A 7 34.45 23.42 0.68
N GLY A 8 34.61 23.16 -0.62
CA GLY A 8 33.51 22.71 -1.52
C GLY A 8 33.00 21.32 -1.17
N LYS A 9 33.90 20.43 -0.68
CA LYS A 9 33.49 19.09 -0.20
C LYS A 9 32.74 19.16 1.13
N VAL A 10 33.12 20.06 2.05
CA VAL A 10 32.46 20.24 3.35
C VAL A 10 31.11 20.98 3.22
N ARG A 11 31.03 21.93 2.31
CA ARG A 11 29.78 22.59 1.92
C ARG A 11 28.96 21.80 0.88
N GLY A 12 29.48 20.63 0.49
CA GLY A 12 28.90 19.80 -0.53
C GLY A 12 27.45 19.52 -0.21
N LEU A 13 26.60 20.32 -0.79
CA LEU A 13 25.18 20.04 -0.99
C LEU A 13 25.12 18.85 -1.93
N GLY A 14 25.48 17.66 -1.40
CA GLY A 14 25.29 16.42 -2.11
C GLY A 14 23.83 16.35 -2.54
N SER A 15 23.57 16.21 -3.83
CA SER A 15 22.21 16.03 -4.30
C SER A 15 21.62 14.80 -3.59
N SER A 16 20.49 14.96 -2.93
CA SER A 16 19.72 13.85 -2.36
C SER A 16 19.10 13.08 -3.53
N LYS A 17 19.94 12.35 -4.29
CA LYS A 17 19.60 11.73 -5.58
C LYS A 17 18.30 10.90 -5.56
N HIS A 18 17.86 10.46 -4.40
CA HIS A 18 16.66 9.64 -4.20
C HIS A 18 15.68 10.18 -3.15
N GLY A 19 16.04 11.19 -2.37
CA GLY A 19 15.19 11.71 -1.28
C GLY A 19 13.89 12.33 -1.78
N SER A 20 13.93 13.05 -2.90
CA SER A 20 12.74 13.65 -3.51
C SER A 20 11.75 12.62 -4.05
N GLN A 21 12.26 11.51 -4.62
CA GLN A 21 11.41 10.43 -5.13
C GLN A 21 10.69 9.69 -3.99
N HIS A 22 11.40 9.37 -2.91
CA HIS A 22 10.82 8.73 -1.73
C HIS A 22 9.73 9.62 -1.11
N TRP A 23 10.01 10.91 -0.93
CA TRP A 23 9.05 11.88 -0.42
C TRP A 23 7.80 11.99 -1.32
N LEU A 24 8.00 12.06 -2.65
CA LEU A 24 6.90 12.13 -3.60
C LEU A 24 6.02 10.87 -3.57
N GLN A 25 6.64 9.68 -3.56
CA GLN A 25 5.91 8.41 -3.48
C GLN A 25 5.08 8.33 -2.19
N GLN A 26 5.63 8.76 -1.05
CA GLN A 26 4.92 8.81 0.22
C GLN A 26 3.68 9.71 0.16
N ARG A 27 3.79 10.86 -0.48
CA ARG A 27 2.68 11.81 -0.66
C ARG A 27 1.63 11.30 -1.63
N LEU A 28 2.05 10.75 -2.77
CA LEU A 28 1.14 10.20 -3.78
C LEU A 28 0.35 9.01 -3.25
N THR A 29 1.01 8.09 -2.54
CA THR A 29 0.30 6.95 -1.94
C THR A 29 -0.63 7.38 -0.81
N ALA A 30 -0.28 8.39 -0.02
CA ALA A 30 -1.18 8.94 0.99
C ALA A 30 -2.45 9.54 0.36
N LEU A 31 -2.29 10.33 -0.70
CA LEU A 31 -3.42 10.91 -1.44
C LEU A 31 -4.29 9.82 -2.08
N ALA A 32 -3.67 8.83 -2.72
CA ALA A 32 -4.38 7.70 -3.31
C ALA A 32 -5.18 6.94 -2.24
N ASN A 33 -4.59 6.70 -1.06
CA ASN A 33 -5.28 6.03 0.05
C ASN A 33 -6.50 6.83 0.52
N VAL A 34 -6.40 8.15 0.68
CA VAL A 34 -7.53 9.00 1.08
C VAL A 34 -8.68 8.90 0.08
N LEU A 35 -8.37 9.00 -1.22
CA LEU A 35 -9.39 8.93 -2.28
C LEU A 35 -10.03 7.54 -2.37
N LEU A 36 -9.23 6.48 -2.33
CA LEU A 36 -9.72 5.10 -2.42
C LEU A 36 -10.53 4.71 -1.18
N VAL A 37 -10.05 5.05 0.02
CA VAL A 37 -10.78 4.79 1.27
C VAL A 37 -12.09 5.56 1.27
N GLY A 38 -12.09 6.85 0.87
CA GLY A 38 -13.30 7.65 0.77
C GLY A 38 -14.33 7.05 -0.20
N PHE A 39 -13.90 6.65 -1.39
CA PHE A 39 -14.74 5.98 -2.37
C PHE A 39 -15.34 4.67 -1.82
N LEU A 40 -14.51 3.80 -1.28
CA LEU A 40 -14.95 2.51 -0.74
C LEU A 40 -15.85 2.69 0.47
N PHE A 41 -15.55 3.63 1.37
CA PHE A 41 -16.37 3.94 2.53
C PHE A 41 -17.77 4.41 2.11
N VAL A 42 -17.88 5.40 1.24
CA VAL A 42 -19.17 5.89 0.73
C VAL A 42 -19.95 4.78 0.01
N SER A 43 -19.26 3.94 -0.75
CA SER A 43 -19.84 2.80 -1.45
C SER A 43 -20.36 1.74 -0.47
N LEU A 44 -19.60 1.45 0.61
CA LEU A 44 -19.94 0.45 1.63
C LEU A 44 -21.12 0.86 2.51
N VAL A 45 -21.17 2.14 2.92
CA VAL A 45 -22.25 2.66 3.80
C VAL A 45 -23.63 2.53 3.16
N ARG A 46 -23.71 2.44 1.84
CA ARG A 46 -24.97 2.27 1.10
C ARG A 46 -25.44 0.83 1.01
N LEU A 47 -24.68 -0.13 1.52
CA LEU A 47 -25.02 -1.54 1.46
C LEU A 47 -25.78 -2.00 2.71
N PRO A 48 -26.73 -2.94 2.54
CA PRO A 48 -27.30 -3.69 3.67
C PRO A 48 -26.24 -4.68 4.19
N LEU A 49 -25.43 -4.24 5.14
CA LEU A 49 -24.28 -5.01 5.67
C LEU A 49 -24.68 -6.35 6.33
N GLY A 50 -25.96 -6.54 6.65
CA GLY A 50 -26.51 -7.81 7.14
C GLY A 50 -26.73 -8.87 6.04
N ASP A 51 -26.67 -8.48 4.76
CA ASP A 51 -26.82 -9.42 3.62
C ASP A 51 -25.46 -9.77 3.02
N HIS A 52 -24.97 -10.96 3.32
CA HIS A 52 -23.70 -11.47 2.75
C HIS A 52 -23.72 -11.50 1.21
N GLY A 53 -24.87 -11.79 0.60
CA GLY A 53 -25.01 -11.78 -0.86
C GLY A 53 -24.83 -10.39 -1.45
N ALA A 54 -25.35 -9.34 -0.79
CA ALA A 54 -25.16 -7.96 -1.23
C ALA A 54 -23.71 -7.53 -1.12
N VAL A 55 -23.04 -7.86 -0.02
CA VAL A 55 -21.60 -7.55 0.19
C VAL A 55 -20.74 -8.28 -0.84
N HIS A 56 -21.05 -9.57 -1.11
CA HIS A 56 -20.33 -10.33 -2.14
C HIS A 56 -20.49 -9.71 -3.53
N ARG A 57 -21.72 -9.40 -3.96
CA ARG A 57 -21.97 -8.74 -5.25
C ARG A 57 -21.29 -7.39 -5.36
N TRP A 58 -21.26 -6.63 -4.27
CA TRP A 58 -20.54 -5.36 -4.23
C TRP A 58 -19.04 -5.57 -4.42
N ALA A 59 -18.41 -6.47 -3.67
CA ALA A 59 -16.99 -6.76 -3.77
C ALA A 59 -16.60 -7.38 -5.13
N ALA A 60 -17.50 -8.16 -5.74
CA ALA A 60 -17.32 -8.74 -7.07
C ALA A 60 -17.58 -7.76 -8.22
N ASN A 61 -18.12 -6.55 -7.95
CA ASN A 61 -18.26 -5.52 -8.97
C ASN A 61 -16.87 -5.12 -9.49
N PRO A 62 -16.61 -5.11 -10.81
CA PRO A 62 -15.29 -4.84 -11.37
C PRO A 62 -14.67 -3.52 -10.90
N THR A 63 -15.46 -2.46 -10.78
CA THR A 63 -14.99 -1.14 -10.31
C THR A 63 -14.56 -1.20 -8.85
N VAL A 64 -15.35 -1.85 -8.00
CA VAL A 64 -15.04 -2.01 -6.57
C VAL A 64 -13.84 -2.93 -6.38
N ALA A 65 -13.80 -4.04 -7.09
CA ALA A 65 -12.67 -4.98 -7.05
C ALA A 65 -11.35 -4.31 -7.45
N LEU A 66 -11.38 -3.52 -8.53
CA LEU A 66 -10.22 -2.73 -8.95
C LEU A 66 -9.82 -1.72 -7.86
N ALA A 67 -10.76 -0.99 -7.27
CA ALA A 67 -10.49 -0.05 -6.19
C ALA A 67 -9.90 -0.75 -4.95
N LEU A 68 -10.40 -1.93 -4.59
CA LEU A 68 -9.87 -2.75 -3.49
C LEU A 68 -8.44 -3.22 -3.77
N ILE A 69 -8.14 -3.65 -5.00
CA ILE A 69 -6.79 -4.05 -5.41
C ILE A 69 -5.83 -2.86 -5.34
N LEU A 70 -6.21 -1.71 -5.92
CA LEU A 70 -5.40 -0.50 -5.90
C LEU A 70 -5.17 -0.01 -4.47
N MET A 71 -6.19 -0.05 -3.62
CA MET A 71 -6.07 0.30 -2.20
C MET A 71 -5.11 -0.63 -1.48
N THR A 72 -5.21 -1.94 -1.70
CA THR A 72 -4.31 -2.93 -1.10
C THR A 72 -2.85 -2.63 -1.47
N VAL A 73 -2.56 -2.46 -2.75
CA VAL A 73 -1.20 -2.12 -3.22
C VAL A 73 -0.73 -0.79 -2.61
N SER A 74 -1.57 0.23 -2.64
CA SER A 74 -1.22 1.57 -2.14
C SER A 74 -0.96 1.58 -0.63
N ILE A 75 -1.77 0.86 0.17
CA ILE A 75 -1.59 0.76 1.62
C ILE A 75 -0.27 0.06 1.96
N PHE A 76 0.01 -1.10 1.35
CA PHE A 76 1.25 -1.84 1.63
C PHE A 76 2.49 -1.07 1.17
N TRP A 77 2.40 -0.36 0.06
CA TRP A 77 3.49 0.49 -0.41
C TRP A 77 3.73 1.69 0.50
N HIS A 78 2.67 2.37 0.90
CA HIS A 78 2.74 3.50 1.84
C HIS A 78 3.31 3.08 3.20
N LEU A 79 2.83 1.94 3.73
CA LEU A 79 3.32 1.35 4.98
C LEU A 79 4.81 1.01 4.89
N ARG A 80 5.24 0.40 3.77
CA ARG A 80 6.65 0.09 3.52
C ARG A 80 7.51 1.35 3.56
N LEU A 81 7.10 2.40 2.85
CA LEU A 81 7.84 3.66 2.81
C LEU A 81 7.94 4.32 4.20
N GLY A 82 6.84 4.31 4.97
CA GLY A 82 6.81 4.87 6.32
C GLY A 82 7.66 4.09 7.32
N LEU A 83 7.54 2.75 7.31
CA LEU A 83 8.32 1.89 8.20
C LEU A 83 9.81 1.86 7.82
N GLN A 84 10.15 2.04 6.55
CA GLN A 84 11.53 2.14 6.12
C GLN A 84 12.23 3.32 6.80
N VAL A 85 11.62 4.50 6.79
CA VAL A 85 12.18 5.70 7.48
C VAL A 85 12.35 5.42 8.96
N LEU A 86 11.34 4.83 9.61
CA LEU A 86 11.39 4.50 11.03
C LEU A 86 12.53 3.52 11.36
N ILE A 87 12.73 2.49 10.52
CA ILE A 87 13.84 1.54 10.71
C ILE A 87 15.19 2.24 10.51
N GLU A 88 15.32 3.09 9.49
CA GLU A 88 16.54 3.83 9.21
C GLU A 88 16.92 4.80 10.35
N ASP A 89 15.94 5.41 11.01
CA ASP A 89 16.13 6.38 12.08
C ASP A 89 16.41 5.72 13.45
N TYR A 90 15.78 4.58 13.74
CA TYR A 90 15.81 3.98 15.09
C TYR A 90 16.69 2.73 15.20
N VAL A 91 17.00 2.04 14.10
CA VAL A 91 17.79 0.82 14.13
C VAL A 91 19.25 1.13 13.79
N HIS A 92 20.11 1.17 14.80
CA HIS A 92 21.52 1.59 14.68
C HIS A 92 22.46 0.46 14.23
N GLY A 93 22.11 -0.82 14.47
CA GLY A 93 22.93 -1.97 14.07
C GLY A 93 22.80 -2.24 12.56
N GLU A 94 23.92 -2.22 11.82
CA GLU A 94 23.90 -2.41 10.36
C GLU A 94 23.24 -3.72 9.94
N ALA A 95 23.60 -4.84 10.58
CA ALA A 95 23.04 -6.15 10.29
C ALA A 95 21.53 -6.23 10.64
N THR A 96 21.13 -5.68 11.79
CA THR A 96 19.75 -5.65 12.24
C THR A 96 18.90 -4.74 11.32
N ARG A 97 19.44 -3.59 10.93
CA ARG A 97 18.79 -2.68 9.99
C ARG A 97 18.55 -3.34 8.64
N LEU A 98 19.60 -3.99 8.09
CA LEU A 98 19.48 -4.71 6.82
C LEU A 98 18.42 -5.81 6.90
N LEU A 99 18.47 -6.64 7.94
CA LEU A 99 17.49 -7.70 8.15
C LEU A 99 16.07 -7.15 8.25
N SER A 100 15.86 -6.07 9.03
CA SER A 100 14.55 -5.43 9.19
C SER A 100 14.01 -4.89 7.87
N LEU A 101 14.86 -4.27 7.05
CA LEU A 101 14.45 -3.77 5.72
C LEU A 101 14.11 -4.91 4.76
N VAL A 102 14.86 -6.01 4.80
CA VAL A 102 14.55 -7.20 3.98
C VAL A 102 13.21 -7.79 4.40
N LEU A 103 12.99 -8.00 5.71
CA LEU A 103 11.72 -8.52 6.24
C LEU A 103 10.55 -7.60 5.91
N LEU A 104 10.72 -6.28 6.02
CA LEU A 104 9.73 -5.29 5.64
C LEU A 104 9.33 -5.39 4.16
N ASN A 105 10.30 -5.58 3.26
CA ASN A 105 10.02 -5.77 1.84
C ASN A 105 9.23 -7.06 1.58
N PHE A 106 9.62 -8.18 2.19
CA PHE A 106 8.87 -9.43 2.07
C PHE A 106 7.46 -9.31 2.64
N TYR A 107 7.30 -8.65 3.78
CA TYR A 107 5.99 -8.40 4.38
C TYR A 107 5.10 -7.55 3.46
N ALA A 108 5.62 -6.46 2.91
CA ALA A 108 4.84 -5.57 2.05
C ALA A 108 4.42 -6.26 0.74
N ILE A 109 5.33 -6.96 0.08
CA ILE A 109 5.06 -7.67 -1.17
C ILE A 109 4.13 -8.87 -0.91
N GLY A 110 4.43 -9.68 0.10
CA GLY A 110 3.63 -10.87 0.45
C GLY A 110 2.22 -10.48 0.90
N GLY A 111 2.10 -9.44 1.73
CA GLY A 111 0.80 -8.93 2.17
C GLY A 111 -0.05 -8.38 1.04
N ALA A 112 0.54 -7.58 0.15
CA ALA A 112 -0.15 -7.08 -1.04
C ALA A 112 -0.59 -8.24 -1.96
N ALA A 113 0.28 -9.19 -2.23
CA ALA A 113 -0.02 -10.36 -3.06
C ALA A 113 -1.15 -11.21 -2.46
N TYR A 114 -1.11 -11.45 -1.15
CA TYR A 114 -2.18 -12.18 -0.44
C TYR A 114 -3.51 -11.43 -0.48
N GLY A 115 -3.49 -10.10 -0.26
CA GLY A 115 -4.70 -9.28 -0.36
C GLY A 115 -5.31 -9.30 -1.76
N ILE A 116 -4.50 -9.16 -2.81
CA ILE A 116 -4.95 -9.29 -4.20
C ILE A 116 -5.55 -10.68 -4.46
N PHE A 117 -4.87 -11.73 -4.02
CA PHE A 117 -5.37 -13.11 -4.16
C PHE A 117 -6.74 -13.29 -3.48
N ALA A 118 -6.92 -12.75 -2.27
CA ALA A 118 -8.20 -12.81 -1.56
C ALA A 118 -9.33 -12.08 -2.33
N ILE A 119 -9.05 -10.89 -2.88
CA ILE A 119 -10.02 -10.14 -3.68
C ILE A 119 -10.39 -10.91 -4.95
N VAL A 120 -9.39 -11.43 -5.67
CA VAL A 120 -9.62 -12.22 -6.89
C VAL A 120 -10.45 -13.47 -6.60
N ARG A 121 -10.21 -14.14 -5.47
CA ARG A 121 -11.05 -15.27 -5.05
C ARG A 121 -12.51 -14.88 -4.85
N ILE A 122 -12.79 -13.70 -4.28
CA ILE A 122 -14.16 -13.21 -4.10
C ILE A 122 -14.80 -12.94 -5.46
N VAL A 123 -14.06 -12.31 -6.39
CA VAL A 123 -14.56 -11.99 -7.75
C VAL A 123 -14.88 -13.23 -8.54
N LEU A 124 -14.06 -14.28 -8.43
CA LEU A 124 -14.20 -15.53 -9.17
C LEU A 124 -15.14 -16.55 -8.49
N ALA A 125 -15.44 -16.35 -7.19
CA ALA A 125 -16.34 -17.24 -6.49
C ALA A 125 -17.77 -17.06 -7.02
N PRO A 126 -18.50 -18.14 -7.34
CA PRO A 126 -19.91 -18.01 -7.66
C PRO A 126 -20.65 -17.40 -6.48
N ALA A 127 -21.52 -16.42 -6.74
CA ALA A 127 -22.39 -15.90 -5.70
C ALA A 127 -23.11 -17.10 -5.07
N ALA A 128 -22.88 -17.36 -3.79
CA ALA A 128 -23.58 -18.43 -3.09
C ALA A 128 -25.08 -18.17 -3.29
N LEU A 129 -25.74 -19.09 -3.95
CA LEU A 129 -27.23 -19.08 -4.09
C LEU A 129 -27.75 -19.00 -2.64
N GLY A 130 -28.46 -17.93 -2.32
CA GLY A 130 -29.05 -17.78 -1.00
C GLY A 130 -29.92 -19.00 -0.69
N PRO A 131 -30.26 -19.27 0.59
CA PRO A 131 -30.99 -20.49 1.01
C PRO A 131 -32.41 -20.60 0.52
N GLY A 132 -32.70 -20.12 -0.69
CA GLY A 132 -33.99 -20.13 -1.36
C GLY A 132 -34.02 -20.74 -2.78
N GLY A 133 -32.92 -21.36 -3.22
CA GLY A 133 -32.85 -22.00 -4.54
C GLY A 133 -32.99 -23.52 -4.47
N MET A 134 -34.14 -24.00 -4.01
CA MET A 134 -34.73 -25.31 -4.36
C MET A 134 -36.20 -25.12 -4.71
#